data_f26ba50d900dcb8638e7059c649e8dca
#
_entry.id   f26ba50d900dcb8638e7059c649e8dca
#
_cell.length_a   1.000
_cell.length_b   1.000
_cell.length_c   1.000
_cell.angle_alpha   90.00
_cell.angle_beta   90.00
_cell.angle_gamma   90.00
#
_symmetry.space_group_name_H-M   'P 1'
#
loop_
_entity.id
_entity.type
_entity.pdbx_description
1 polymer ?
#
loop_
_entity_poly.entity_id
_entity_poly.type
_entity_poly.pdbx_seq_one_letter_code
_entity_poly.pdbx_strand_id
1 'polypeptide(L)'
;MRTWIAAAAFAALAASPAFAQGTFPDKPLRMIIPFGAGSGVDANGRFFAEQLGGVLGQAVVVENKPGADGVIGMMAVKTAPADGYTLLLASNSSMTVNPLTIKDLPYDPLKDFKPISGLTRGMTVFIAPPDSKINNLADLVAAMKKSPAPMNVGTYSSGYRLAIEWFADLAGVKFTNVPYKGASAMFTDVIGGRLDWAVTDLVGAAELIRTGKVKPIAVSGDVRYPEFPNIPTIKESGYPAYVNYTWSSLSVRADTPPDVTAKLADALQKVFKQQATADFTKRAKVEMMAFTPAEMDKFQRAEIERLKKTADAAGIKPE
;
A
#
# COMPACT_ATOMS: atom_id res chain seq x y z
N MET A 1 -59.48 -18.70 -45.56
CA MET A 1 -59.27 -18.13 -44.19
C MET A 1 -58.31 -18.93 -43.32
N ARG A 2 -57.30 -19.61 -43.88
CA ARG A 2 -56.34 -20.47 -43.08
C ARG A 2 -54.87 -20.07 -43.15
N THR A 3 -54.52 -18.96 -43.78
CA THR A 3 -53.13 -18.53 -44.03
C THR A 3 -52.65 -17.34 -43.18
N TRP A 4 -53.51 -16.75 -42.37
CA TRP A 4 -53.18 -15.54 -41.57
C TRP A 4 -52.86 -15.83 -40.11
N ILE A 5 -53.06 -17.08 -39.65
CA ILE A 5 -52.79 -17.44 -38.22
C ILE A 5 -51.33 -17.85 -37.99
N ALA A 6 -50.61 -18.26 -39.05
CA ALA A 6 -49.22 -18.70 -38.91
C ALA A 6 -48.20 -17.56 -38.82
N ALA A 7 -48.54 -16.32 -39.25
CA ALA A 7 -47.62 -15.17 -39.21
C ALA A 7 -47.57 -14.48 -37.83
N ALA A 8 -48.60 -14.62 -37.00
CA ALA A 8 -48.66 -14.00 -35.69
C ALA A 8 -47.88 -14.76 -34.60
N ALA A 9 -47.63 -16.07 -34.80
CA ALA A 9 -46.93 -16.91 -33.84
C ALA A 9 -45.38 -16.73 -33.90
N PHE A 10 -44.83 -16.23 -35.01
CA PHE A 10 -43.39 -16.06 -35.18
C PHE A 10 -42.84 -14.69 -34.65
N ALA A 11 -43.72 -13.71 -34.45
CA ALA A 11 -43.37 -12.40 -33.94
C ALA A 11 -43.23 -12.34 -32.38
N ALA A 12 -43.75 -13.36 -31.68
CA ALA A 12 -43.74 -13.39 -30.21
C ALA A 12 -42.45 -13.99 -29.59
N LEU A 13 -41.55 -14.60 -30.37
CA LEU A 13 -40.31 -15.22 -29.88
C LEU A 13 -39.08 -14.31 -29.91
N ALA A 14 -39.18 -13.06 -30.37
CA ALA A 14 -38.04 -12.14 -30.47
C ALA A 14 -37.96 -11.14 -29.32
N ALA A 15 -38.85 -11.21 -28.33
CA ALA A 15 -38.70 -10.43 -27.09
C ALA A 15 -37.79 -11.19 -26.13
N SER A 16 -36.46 -11.24 -26.42
CA SER A 16 -35.48 -11.55 -25.39
C SER A 16 -35.66 -10.51 -24.29
N PRO A 17 -35.88 -10.90 -23.03
CA PRO A 17 -35.86 -9.94 -21.94
C PRO A 17 -34.48 -9.26 -21.98
N ALA A 18 -34.46 -7.99 -22.34
CA ALA A 18 -33.31 -7.14 -21.99
C ALA A 18 -33.24 -7.19 -20.47
N PHE A 19 -32.41 -8.08 -19.94
CA PHE A 19 -31.97 -7.99 -18.54
C PHE A 19 -31.51 -6.57 -18.41
N ALA A 20 -32.30 -5.71 -17.77
CA ALA A 20 -31.85 -4.41 -17.32
C ALA A 20 -30.63 -4.72 -16.45
N GLN A 21 -29.43 -4.51 -17.02
CA GLN A 21 -28.20 -4.55 -16.23
C GLN A 21 -28.43 -3.55 -15.12
N GLY A 22 -28.64 -4.10 -13.90
CA GLY A 22 -28.81 -3.27 -12.71
C GLY A 22 -27.69 -2.24 -12.67
N THR A 23 -28.02 -1.01 -12.33
CA THR A 23 -27.01 0.05 -12.31
C THR A 23 -25.96 -0.28 -11.27
N PHE A 24 -24.75 -0.69 -11.70
CA PHE A 24 -23.62 -0.92 -10.78
C PHE A 24 -23.42 0.31 -9.86
N PRO A 25 -23.20 0.13 -8.53
CA PRO A 25 -23.36 -1.10 -7.77
C PRO A 25 -24.82 -1.28 -7.28
N ASP A 26 -25.35 -2.48 -7.36
CA ASP A 26 -26.70 -2.89 -6.87
C ASP A 26 -26.63 -3.78 -5.61
N LYS A 27 -25.42 -4.14 -5.19
CA LYS A 27 -25.12 -4.96 -4.00
C LYS A 27 -23.84 -4.48 -3.32
N PRO A 28 -23.56 -4.91 -2.06
CA PRO A 28 -22.33 -4.58 -1.37
C PRO A 28 -21.06 -4.99 -2.13
N LEU A 29 -20.02 -4.16 -2.03
CA LEU A 29 -18.69 -4.42 -2.55
C LEU A 29 -17.81 -5.02 -1.45
N ARG A 30 -16.73 -5.69 -1.84
CA ARG A 30 -15.68 -6.17 -0.94
C ARG A 30 -14.39 -5.45 -1.26
N MET A 31 -13.68 -4.98 -0.24
CA MET A 31 -12.34 -4.41 -0.37
C MET A 31 -11.34 -5.37 0.27
N ILE A 32 -10.53 -6.02 -0.54
CA ILE A 32 -9.46 -6.91 -0.08
C ILE A 32 -8.24 -6.08 0.27
N ILE A 33 -7.75 -6.26 1.50
CA ILE A 33 -6.51 -5.67 2.00
C ILE A 33 -5.49 -6.81 2.19
N PRO A 34 -4.39 -6.82 1.42
CA PRO A 34 -3.37 -7.89 1.49
C PRO A 34 -2.54 -7.90 2.78
N PHE A 35 -2.88 -7.11 3.77
CA PHE A 35 -2.13 -6.95 5.02
C PHE A 35 -3.02 -7.16 6.24
N GLY A 36 -2.37 -7.43 7.39
CA GLY A 36 -3.06 -7.62 8.66
C GLY A 36 -3.80 -6.38 9.14
N ALA A 37 -4.88 -6.61 9.90
CA ALA A 37 -5.61 -5.55 10.56
C ALA A 37 -4.70 -4.73 11.50
N GLY A 38 -4.98 -3.42 11.60
CA GLY A 38 -4.19 -2.48 12.41
C GLY A 38 -2.93 -1.94 11.73
N SER A 39 -2.63 -2.33 10.49
CA SER A 39 -1.59 -1.68 9.68
C SER A 39 -2.06 -0.31 9.15
N GLY A 40 -1.12 0.55 8.76
CA GLY A 40 -1.47 1.84 8.15
C GLY A 40 -2.32 1.68 6.87
N VAL A 41 -2.06 0.63 6.09
CA VAL A 41 -2.87 0.27 4.91
C VAL A 41 -4.29 -0.14 5.32
N ASP A 42 -4.46 -0.88 6.41
CA ASP A 42 -5.78 -1.27 6.92
C ASP A 42 -6.59 -0.04 7.40
N ALA A 43 -5.94 0.87 8.12
CA ALA A 43 -6.58 2.12 8.56
C ALA A 43 -7.05 2.97 7.35
N ASN A 44 -6.21 3.10 6.32
CA ASN A 44 -6.57 3.75 5.06
C ASN A 44 -7.76 3.04 4.40
N GLY A 45 -7.70 1.71 4.30
CA GLY A 45 -8.74 0.91 3.64
C GLY A 45 -10.10 1.06 4.30
N ARG A 46 -10.16 1.00 5.63
CA ARG A 46 -11.43 1.17 6.37
C ARG A 46 -12.02 2.55 6.17
N PHE A 47 -11.18 3.60 6.22
CA PHE A 47 -11.64 4.96 5.96
C PHE A 47 -12.20 5.09 4.53
N PHE A 48 -11.44 4.69 3.51
CA PHE A 48 -11.90 4.83 2.13
C PHE A 48 -13.08 3.91 1.81
N ALA A 49 -13.18 2.72 2.42
CA ALA A 49 -14.34 1.84 2.27
C ALA A 49 -15.62 2.50 2.80
N GLU A 50 -15.57 3.12 3.98
CA GLU A 50 -16.69 3.84 4.57
C GLU A 50 -17.15 5.01 3.68
N GLN A 51 -16.21 5.89 3.30
CA GLN A 51 -16.53 7.07 2.48
C GLN A 51 -17.03 6.69 1.09
N LEU A 52 -16.40 5.69 0.46
CA LEU A 52 -16.79 5.19 -0.85
C LEU A 52 -18.20 4.55 -0.81
N GLY A 53 -18.48 3.81 0.26
CA GLY A 53 -19.81 3.25 0.51
C GLY A 53 -20.90 4.32 0.58
N GLY A 54 -20.63 5.42 1.27
CA GLY A 54 -21.54 6.57 1.33
C GLY A 54 -21.81 7.22 -0.02
N VAL A 55 -20.77 7.33 -0.87
CA VAL A 55 -20.91 7.91 -2.22
C VAL A 55 -21.61 6.97 -3.20
N LEU A 56 -21.33 5.66 -3.11
CA LEU A 56 -21.90 4.64 -4.01
C LEU A 56 -23.33 4.20 -3.61
N GLY A 57 -23.76 4.47 -2.38
CA GLY A 57 -25.03 3.99 -1.85
C GLY A 57 -25.06 2.50 -1.54
N GLN A 58 -23.89 1.84 -1.48
CA GLN A 58 -23.73 0.42 -1.19
C GLN A 58 -22.57 0.22 -0.21
N ALA A 59 -22.72 -0.69 0.74
CA ALA A 59 -21.65 -0.98 1.70
C ALA A 59 -20.38 -1.48 1.00
N VAL A 60 -19.21 -1.04 1.47
CA VAL A 60 -17.90 -1.59 1.08
C VAL A 60 -17.31 -2.32 2.28
N VAL A 61 -17.34 -3.65 2.23
CA VAL A 61 -16.91 -4.52 3.32
C VAL A 61 -15.41 -4.79 3.19
N VAL A 62 -14.65 -4.49 4.25
CA VAL A 62 -13.19 -4.73 4.29
C VAL A 62 -12.91 -6.17 4.70
N GLU A 63 -12.06 -6.85 3.93
CA GLU A 63 -11.53 -8.18 4.22
C GLU A 63 -10.00 -8.15 4.23
N ASN A 64 -9.38 -8.39 5.38
CA ASN A 64 -7.93 -8.55 5.46
C ASN A 64 -7.53 -9.97 5.05
N LYS A 65 -6.64 -10.09 4.06
CA LYS A 65 -6.09 -11.37 3.57
C LYS A 65 -4.56 -11.32 3.56
N PRO A 66 -3.92 -11.33 4.76
CA PRO A 66 -2.48 -11.27 4.89
C PRO A 66 -1.81 -12.60 4.51
N GLY A 67 -0.50 -12.56 4.27
CA GLY A 67 0.36 -13.72 4.09
C GLY A 67 1.17 -13.67 2.80
N ALA A 68 2.36 -14.28 2.82
CA ALA A 68 3.33 -14.29 1.73
C ALA A 68 3.53 -12.88 1.12
N ASP A 69 3.89 -11.90 1.94
CA ASP A 69 4.06 -10.48 1.52
C ASP A 69 2.85 -9.89 0.75
N GLY A 70 1.63 -10.32 1.11
CA GLY A 70 0.40 -9.88 0.47
C GLY A 70 -0.04 -10.70 -0.74
N VAL A 71 0.74 -11.67 -1.19
CA VAL A 71 0.41 -12.51 -2.37
C VAL A 71 -0.96 -13.16 -2.22
N ILE A 72 -1.35 -13.62 -1.02
CA ILE A 72 -2.66 -14.25 -0.77
C ILE A 72 -3.79 -13.27 -1.09
N GLY A 73 -3.71 -12.03 -0.64
CA GLY A 73 -4.72 -11.01 -0.93
C GLY A 73 -4.75 -10.60 -2.40
N MET A 74 -3.58 -10.46 -3.03
CA MET A 74 -3.46 -10.18 -4.46
C MET A 74 -4.13 -11.26 -5.31
N MET A 75 -3.88 -12.53 -5.01
CA MET A 75 -4.48 -13.67 -5.70
C MET A 75 -5.98 -13.75 -5.49
N ALA A 76 -6.48 -13.38 -4.31
CA ALA A 76 -7.92 -13.34 -4.05
C ALA A 76 -8.66 -12.35 -4.96
N VAL A 77 -8.01 -11.24 -5.34
CA VAL A 77 -8.60 -10.29 -6.30
C VAL A 77 -8.38 -10.74 -7.75
N LYS A 78 -7.17 -11.24 -8.08
CA LYS A 78 -6.86 -11.75 -9.43
C LYS A 78 -7.85 -12.84 -9.89
N THR A 79 -8.28 -13.69 -8.97
CA THR A 79 -9.19 -14.82 -9.26
C THR A 79 -10.68 -14.49 -9.05
N ALA A 80 -11.02 -13.30 -8.56
CA ALA A 80 -12.39 -12.86 -8.39
C ALA A 80 -13.07 -12.57 -9.75
N PRO A 81 -14.42 -12.52 -9.82
CA PRO A 81 -15.10 -12.00 -11.00
C PRO A 81 -14.66 -10.58 -11.37
N ALA A 82 -14.54 -10.28 -12.67
CA ALA A 82 -14.18 -8.96 -13.17
C ALA A 82 -15.38 -8.02 -13.25
N ASP A 83 -16.25 -8.03 -12.26
CA ASP A 83 -17.52 -7.29 -12.22
C ASP A 83 -17.43 -5.97 -11.41
N GLY A 84 -16.25 -5.66 -10.85
CA GLY A 84 -16.01 -4.47 -10.07
C GLY A 84 -16.46 -4.54 -8.61
N TYR A 85 -17.07 -5.62 -8.15
CA TYR A 85 -17.50 -5.80 -6.76
C TYR A 85 -16.39 -6.26 -5.82
N THR A 86 -15.24 -6.68 -6.36
CA THR A 86 -14.04 -6.98 -5.57
C THR A 86 -12.98 -5.92 -5.85
N LEU A 87 -12.74 -5.08 -4.86
CA LEU A 87 -11.75 -4.02 -4.87
C LEU A 87 -10.45 -4.52 -4.23
N LEU A 88 -9.32 -4.03 -4.71
CA LEU A 88 -8.00 -4.25 -4.12
C LEU A 88 -7.51 -2.94 -3.51
N LEU A 89 -7.27 -2.91 -2.20
CA LEU A 89 -6.45 -1.88 -1.60
C LEU A 89 -4.99 -2.32 -1.69
N ALA A 90 -4.31 -1.85 -2.72
CA ALA A 90 -2.92 -2.19 -2.98
C ALA A 90 -1.95 -1.24 -2.26
N SER A 91 -0.73 -1.71 -2.04
CA SER A 91 0.39 -0.92 -1.52
C SER A 91 1.59 -0.98 -2.47
N ASN A 92 2.56 -0.10 -2.26
CA ASN A 92 3.84 -0.16 -2.96
C ASN A 92 4.51 -1.54 -2.85
N SER A 93 4.43 -2.21 -1.69
CA SER A 93 5.02 -3.54 -1.52
C SER A 93 4.46 -4.54 -2.53
N SER A 94 3.13 -4.70 -2.57
CA SER A 94 2.49 -5.69 -3.45
C SER A 94 2.54 -5.31 -4.93
N MET A 95 2.56 -4.01 -5.27
CA MET A 95 2.47 -3.54 -6.65
C MET A 95 3.83 -3.28 -7.30
N THR A 96 4.87 -2.94 -6.52
CA THR A 96 6.16 -2.52 -7.09
C THR A 96 7.36 -3.26 -6.54
N VAL A 97 7.32 -3.74 -5.29
CA VAL A 97 8.45 -4.43 -4.65
C VAL A 97 8.42 -5.93 -4.90
N ASN A 98 7.27 -6.58 -4.69
CA ASN A 98 7.17 -8.04 -4.86
C ASN A 98 7.68 -8.55 -6.22
N PRO A 99 7.44 -7.86 -7.37
CA PRO A 99 8.01 -8.26 -8.65
C PRO A 99 9.53 -8.28 -8.69
N LEU A 100 10.19 -7.57 -7.78
CA LEU A 100 11.66 -7.44 -7.70
C LEU A 100 12.28 -8.39 -6.67
N THR A 101 11.48 -8.90 -5.73
CA THR A 101 11.99 -9.63 -4.56
C THR A 101 11.45 -11.05 -4.44
N ILE A 102 10.33 -11.38 -5.10
CA ILE A 102 9.71 -12.70 -5.01
C ILE A 102 9.91 -13.44 -6.33
N LYS A 103 10.61 -14.58 -6.25
CA LYS A 103 10.76 -15.50 -7.37
C LYS A 103 9.42 -16.16 -7.68
N ASP A 104 9.15 -16.36 -8.98
CA ASP A 104 7.93 -17.03 -9.45
C ASP A 104 6.64 -16.39 -8.90
N LEU A 105 6.62 -15.05 -8.82
CA LEU A 105 5.45 -14.30 -8.34
C LEU A 105 4.20 -14.66 -9.17
N PRO A 106 3.09 -15.15 -8.54
CA PRO A 106 1.94 -15.70 -9.27
C PRO A 106 1.01 -14.64 -9.90
N TYR A 107 1.40 -13.37 -9.85
CA TYR A 107 0.67 -12.26 -10.49
C TYR A 107 1.62 -11.25 -11.13
N ASP A 108 1.10 -10.55 -12.12
CA ASP A 108 1.74 -9.39 -12.73
C ASP A 108 0.96 -8.12 -12.34
N PRO A 109 1.53 -7.21 -11.54
CA PRO A 109 0.78 -6.05 -11.05
C PRO A 109 0.29 -5.11 -12.15
N LEU A 110 0.93 -5.11 -13.33
CA LEU A 110 0.55 -4.25 -14.46
C LEU A 110 -0.44 -4.90 -15.43
N LYS A 111 -0.54 -6.24 -15.42
CA LYS A 111 -1.42 -6.99 -16.33
C LYS A 111 -2.68 -7.51 -15.65
N ASP A 112 -2.58 -7.92 -14.37
CA ASP A 112 -3.68 -8.55 -13.65
C ASP A 112 -4.59 -7.54 -12.94
N PHE A 113 -4.10 -6.30 -12.73
CA PHE A 113 -4.84 -5.26 -12.01
C PHE A 113 -4.88 -3.96 -12.80
N LYS A 114 -6.03 -3.29 -12.71
CA LYS A 114 -6.27 -1.96 -13.27
C LYS A 114 -6.40 -0.95 -12.13
N PRO A 115 -5.55 0.08 -12.06
CA PRO A 115 -5.67 1.10 -11.03
C PRO A 115 -6.91 1.96 -11.25
N ILE A 116 -7.59 2.30 -10.16
CA ILE A 116 -8.71 3.25 -10.12
C ILE A 116 -8.18 4.62 -9.67
N SER A 117 -7.35 4.64 -8.63
CA SER A 117 -6.75 5.88 -8.12
C SER A 117 -5.60 5.58 -7.15
N GLY A 118 -4.63 6.50 -7.07
CA GLY A 118 -3.77 6.62 -5.89
C GLY A 118 -4.58 7.20 -4.73
N LEU A 119 -4.42 6.66 -3.54
CA LEU A 119 -5.15 7.11 -2.36
C LEU A 119 -4.28 8.02 -1.49
N THR A 120 -3.28 7.45 -0.85
CA THR A 120 -2.38 8.18 0.05
C THR A 120 -0.94 7.77 -0.15
N ARG A 121 -0.03 8.68 0.19
CA ARG A 121 1.39 8.36 0.40
C ARG A 121 1.85 8.85 1.77
N GLY A 122 2.84 8.18 2.35
CA GLY A 122 3.39 8.52 3.65
C GLY A 122 4.87 8.20 3.74
N MET A 123 5.52 8.76 4.75
CA MET A 123 6.93 8.51 5.01
C MET A 123 7.11 7.27 5.88
N THR A 124 8.24 6.60 5.73
CA THR A 124 8.74 5.67 6.73
C THR A 124 9.61 6.40 7.75
N VAL A 125 9.78 5.78 8.90
CA VAL A 125 10.67 6.26 9.96
C VAL A 125 11.54 5.11 10.44
N PHE A 126 12.82 5.40 10.66
CA PHE A 126 13.74 4.51 11.36
C PHE A 126 13.59 4.79 12.85
N ILE A 127 13.37 3.75 13.63
CA ILE A 127 13.15 3.82 15.08
C ILE A 127 14.10 2.88 15.82
N ALA A 128 14.48 3.28 17.03
CA ALA A 128 15.27 2.46 17.95
C ALA A 128 14.55 2.29 19.29
N PRO A 129 15.00 1.35 20.14
CA PRO A 129 14.54 1.24 21.54
C PRO A 129 14.67 2.58 22.29
N PRO A 130 13.79 2.85 23.28
CA PRO A 130 13.82 4.11 24.03
C PRO A 130 15.15 4.36 24.72
N ASP A 131 15.80 3.31 25.23
CA ASP A 131 17.08 3.38 25.95
C ASP A 131 18.31 3.24 25.02
N SER A 132 18.10 3.17 23.70
CA SER A 132 19.18 3.06 22.73
C SER A 132 20.13 4.25 22.80
N LYS A 133 21.44 4.01 22.62
CA LYS A 133 22.45 5.06 22.48
C LYS A 133 22.45 5.71 21.08
N ILE A 134 21.65 5.20 20.16
CA ILE A 134 21.48 5.72 18.80
C ILE A 134 20.49 6.89 18.87
N ASN A 135 20.95 8.10 18.57
CA ASN A 135 20.11 9.32 18.63
C ASN A 135 19.83 9.94 17.25
N ASN A 136 20.60 9.54 16.24
CA ASN A 136 20.52 10.04 14.87
C ASN A 136 21.08 9.01 13.89
N LEU A 137 21.00 9.32 12.60
CA LEU A 137 21.44 8.40 11.54
C LEU A 137 22.97 8.16 11.57
N ALA A 138 23.76 9.16 11.94
CA ALA A 138 25.22 9.00 12.04
C ALA A 138 25.60 8.02 13.17
N ASP A 139 24.91 8.11 14.32
CA ASP A 139 25.08 7.15 15.42
C ASP A 139 24.72 5.74 14.98
N LEU A 140 23.60 5.58 14.24
CA LEU A 140 23.16 4.29 13.71
C LEU A 140 24.23 3.68 12.80
N VAL A 141 24.71 4.43 11.81
CA VAL A 141 25.73 3.95 10.86
C VAL A 141 27.04 3.62 11.60
N ALA A 142 27.44 4.46 12.55
CA ALA A 142 28.64 4.21 13.37
C ALA A 142 28.49 2.93 14.22
N ALA A 143 27.31 2.71 14.82
CA ALA A 143 27.01 1.51 15.58
C ALA A 143 27.04 0.26 14.67
N MET A 144 26.40 0.32 13.50
CA MET A 144 26.41 -0.79 12.53
C MET A 144 27.83 -1.15 12.06
N LYS A 145 28.68 -0.15 11.79
CA LYS A 145 30.09 -0.36 11.39
C LYS A 145 30.98 -0.94 12.48
N LYS A 146 30.68 -0.63 13.75
CA LYS A 146 31.44 -1.12 14.92
C LYS A 146 30.94 -2.46 15.44
N SER A 147 29.72 -2.84 15.09
CA SER A 147 29.13 -4.07 15.61
C SER A 147 29.90 -5.31 15.13
N PRO A 148 30.26 -6.25 16.02
CA PRO A 148 30.93 -7.48 15.64
C PRO A 148 30.06 -8.42 14.80
N ALA A 149 28.73 -8.25 14.85
CA ALA A 149 27.75 -8.98 14.02
C ALA A 149 26.76 -7.99 13.42
N PRO A 150 26.13 -8.31 12.28
CA PRO A 150 25.09 -7.47 11.73
C PRO A 150 23.95 -7.20 12.71
N MET A 151 23.53 -5.94 12.88
CA MET A 151 22.45 -5.53 13.78
C MET A 151 21.10 -6.08 13.32
N ASN A 152 20.27 -6.49 14.28
CA ASN A 152 18.92 -7.02 14.03
C ASN A 152 17.94 -5.88 13.73
N VAL A 153 17.33 -5.93 12.55
CA VAL A 153 16.39 -4.91 12.07
C VAL A 153 15.02 -5.51 11.85
N GLY A 154 14.01 -4.97 12.52
CA GLY A 154 12.63 -5.40 12.36
C GLY A 154 11.96 -4.84 11.11
N THR A 155 11.29 -5.73 10.34
CA THR A 155 10.42 -5.34 9.21
C THR A 155 9.16 -6.22 9.20
N TYR A 156 8.08 -5.72 8.57
CA TYR A 156 6.84 -6.49 8.42
C TYR A 156 6.29 -6.47 6.99
N SER A 157 7.11 -6.08 6.01
CA SER A 157 6.81 -6.24 4.59
C SER A 157 8.09 -6.19 3.75
N SER A 158 8.04 -6.74 2.54
CA SER A 158 9.11 -6.66 1.54
C SER A 158 9.50 -5.22 1.20
N GLY A 159 8.55 -4.28 1.23
CA GLY A 159 8.82 -2.86 1.00
C GLY A 159 9.75 -2.24 2.03
N TYR A 160 9.57 -2.57 3.31
CA TYR A 160 10.49 -2.09 4.36
C TYR A 160 11.84 -2.79 4.29
N ARG A 161 11.88 -4.09 3.97
CA ARG A 161 13.13 -4.81 3.74
C ARG A 161 13.93 -4.14 2.62
N LEU A 162 13.31 -3.91 1.45
CA LEU A 162 13.98 -3.22 0.33
C LEU A 162 14.47 -1.82 0.70
N ALA A 163 13.68 -1.07 1.48
CA ALA A 163 14.07 0.25 1.94
C ALA A 163 15.34 0.21 2.83
N ILE A 164 15.45 -0.81 3.68
CA ILE A 164 16.65 -1.00 4.52
C ILE A 164 17.84 -1.44 3.66
N GLU A 165 17.65 -2.37 2.73
CA GLU A 165 18.70 -2.85 1.83
C GLU A 165 19.27 -1.71 1.00
N TRP A 166 18.40 -0.84 0.46
CA TRP A 166 18.84 0.37 -0.23
C TRP A 166 19.65 1.31 0.68
N PHE A 167 19.17 1.55 1.90
CA PHE A 167 19.93 2.36 2.85
C PHE A 167 21.27 1.73 3.23
N ALA A 168 21.30 0.42 3.46
CA ALA A 168 22.49 -0.32 3.84
C ALA A 168 23.56 -0.29 2.74
N ASP A 169 23.14 -0.40 1.47
CA ASP A 169 24.03 -0.23 0.31
C ASP A 169 24.64 1.18 0.27
N LEU A 170 23.82 2.22 0.36
CA LEU A 170 24.28 3.61 0.37
C LEU A 170 25.22 3.92 1.55
N ALA A 171 25.01 3.30 2.71
CA ALA A 171 25.79 3.52 3.91
C ALA A 171 27.01 2.60 4.02
N GLY A 172 27.15 1.60 3.14
CA GLY A 172 28.20 0.59 3.19
C GLY A 172 28.15 -0.25 4.49
N VAL A 173 26.96 -0.68 4.93
CA VAL A 173 26.74 -1.44 6.18
C VAL A 173 25.96 -2.71 5.90
N LYS A 174 25.97 -3.65 6.87
CA LYS A 174 25.20 -4.89 6.83
C LYS A 174 24.22 -4.97 8.00
N PHE A 175 23.12 -5.70 7.82
CA PHE A 175 22.11 -5.95 8.84
C PHE A 175 21.57 -7.37 8.76
N THR A 176 20.87 -7.82 9.80
CA THR A 176 20.08 -9.04 9.83
C THR A 176 18.60 -8.65 9.83
N ASN A 177 17.86 -9.01 8.79
CA ASN A 177 16.42 -8.77 8.75
C ASN A 177 15.68 -9.74 9.66
N VAL A 178 14.82 -9.21 10.54
CA VAL A 178 13.90 -9.98 11.39
C VAL A 178 12.48 -9.73 10.92
N PRO A 179 11.87 -10.66 10.18
CA PRO A 179 10.54 -10.46 9.61
C PRO A 179 9.43 -10.67 10.64
N TYR A 180 8.41 -9.80 10.62
CA TYR A 180 7.22 -9.86 11.45
C TYR A 180 5.96 -9.96 10.58
N LYS A 181 4.91 -10.60 11.12
CA LYS A 181 3.60 -10.67 10.45
C LYS A 181 2.83 -9.34 10.49
N GLY A 182 3.28 -8.37 11.30
CA GLY A 182 2.65 -7.06 11.45
C GLY A 182 3.39 -6.16 12.43
N ALA A 183 3.05 -4.88 12.42
CA ALA A 183 3.72 -3.83 13.17
C ALA A 183 3.69 -4.03 14.69
N SER A 184 2.57 -4.52 15.27
CA SER A 184 2.38 -4.61 16.72
C SER A 184 3.40 -5.52 17.40
N ALA A 185 3.70 -6.69 16.83
CA ALA A 185 4.70 -7.59 17.37
C ALA A 185 6.11 -7.00 17.25
N MET A 186 6.42 -6.37 16.12
CA MET A 186 7.69 -5.67 15.89
C MET A 186 7.88 -4.53 16.91
N PHE A 187 6.86 -3.70 17.16
CA PHE A 187 6.94 -2.64 18.16
C PHE A 187 7.20 -3.18 19.57
N THR A 188 6.56 -4.28 19.94
CA THR A 188 6.80 -4.94 21.24
C THR A 188 8.29 -5.29 21.39
N ASP A 189 8.90 -5.83 20.33
CA ASP A 189 10.29 -6.25 20.37
C ASP A 189 11.28 -5.08 20.27
N VAL A 190 10.95 -3.99 19.55
CA VAL A 190 11.73 -2.75 19.58
C VAL A 190 11.69 -2.13 20.98
N ILE A 191 10.50 -1.97 21.57
CA ILE A 191 10.33 -1.37 22.90
C ILE A 191 11.08 -2.21 23.96
N GLY A 192 11.03 -3.53 23.82
CA GLY A 192 11.71 -4.47 24.71
C GLY A 192 13.21 -4.65 24.47
N GLY A 193 13.81 -3.93 23.51
CA GLY A 193 15.24 -3.99 23.19
C GLY A 193 15.70 -5.31 22.56
N ARG A 194 14.78 -6.13 22.01
CA ARG A 194 15.14 -7.37 21.29
C ARG A 194 15.57 -7.11 19.85
N LEU A 195 15.21 -5.95 19.31
CA LEU A 195 15.68 -5.42 18.05
C LEU A 195 16.60 -4.23 18.31
N ASP A 196 17.64 -4.08 17.50
CA ASP A 196 18.52 -2.93 17.59
C ASP A 196 17.85 -1.67 17.05
N TRP A 197 17.07 -1.83 15.97
CA TRP A 197 16.26 -0.79 15.34
C TRP A 197 15.19 -1.42 14.44
N ALA A 198 14.31 -0.61 13.87
CA ALA A 198 13.29 -1.08 12.93
C ALA A 198 12.91 0.02 11.93
N VAL A 199 12.28 -0.39 10.83
CA VAL A 199 11.63 0.50 9.85
C VAL A 199 10.13 0.25 9.84
N THR A 200 9.38 1.33 9.88
CA THR A 200 7.91 1.30 9.86
C THR A 200 7.36 2.56 9.19
N ASP A 201 6.06 2.59 8.91
CA ASP A 201 5.39 3.83 8.55
C ASP A 201 5.37 4.83 9.73
N LEU A 202 5.54 6.10 9.42
CA LEU A 202 5.56 7.17 10.44
C LEU A 202 4.23 7.24 11.18
N VAL A 203 3.12 6.92 10.51
CA VAL A 203 1.77 6.92 11.09
C VAL A 203 1.68 5.94 12.24
N GLY A 204 2.07 4.68 12.00
CA GLY A 204 2.03 3.61 13.00
C GLY A 204 2.93 3.89 14.20
N ALA A 205 4.07 4.58 13.99
CA ALA A 205 5.01 4.92 15.05
C ALA A 205 4.68 6.23 15.78
N ALA A 206 3.82 7.09 15.24
CA ALA A 206 3.65 8.47 15.71
C ALA A 206 3.33 8.58 17.21
N GLU A 207 2.41 7.76 17.71
CA GLU A 207 2.05 7.78 19.14
C GLU A 207 3.18 7.23 20.03
N LEU A 208 3.88 6.20 19.57
CA LEU A 208 5.03 5.67 20.30
C LEU A 208 6.18 6.67 20.36
N ILE A 209 6.35 7.46 19.30
CA ILE A 209 7.34 8.56 19.26
C ILE A 209 6.94 9.67 20.25
N ARG A 210 5.67 10.13 20.24
CA ARG A 210 5.20 11.19 21.14
C ARG A 210 5.30 10.79 22.60
N THR A 211 5.02 9.53 22.91
CA THR A 211 5.09 9.01 24.30
C THR A 211 6.48 8.54 24.70
N GLY A 212 7.49 8.69 23.83
CA GLY A 212 8.88 8.29 24.11
C GLY A 212 9.09 6.79 24.23
N LYS A 213 8.12 5.96 23.79
CA LYS A 213 8.24 4.49 23.81
C LYS A 213 9.17 3.95 22.75
N VAL A 214 9.44 4.71 21.71
CA VAL A 214 10.49 4.46 20.73
C VAL A 214 11.21 5.75 20.41
N LYS A 215 12.47 5.66 20.04
CA LYS A 215 13.29 6.79 19.63
C LYS A 215 13.31 6.90 18.11
N PRO A 216 12.82 8.01 17.51
CA PRO A 216 12.93 8.20 16.06
C PRO A 216 14.38 8.59 15.71
N ILE A 217 14.87 8.05 14.58
CA ILE A 217 16.22 8.30 14.08
C ILE A 217 16.19 9.25 12.87
N ALA A 218 15.42 8.90 11.84
CA ALA A 218 15.26 9.70 10.64
C ALA A 218 13.99 9.27 9.86
N VAL A 219 13.42 10.20 9.07
CA VAL A 219 12.31 9.93 8.15
C VAL A 219 12.78 9.81 6.71
N SER A 220 12.06 9.08 5.89
CA SER A 220 12.46 8.72 4.52
C SER A 220 12.08 9.75 3.45
N GLY A 221 11.30 10.77 3.78
CA GLY A 221 10.83 11.78 2.82
C GLY A 221 11.94 12.73 2.36
N ASP A 222 11.63 13.53 1.35
CA ASP A 222 12.51 14.58 0.82
C ASP A 222 12.52 15.87 1.67
N VAL A 223 11.51 16.01 2.55
CA VAL A 223 11.37 17.07 3.56
C VAL A 223 11.02 16.46 4.91
N ARG A 224 11.31 17.20 6.00
CA ARG A 224 10.88 16.79 7.35
C ARG A 224 9.37 16.78 7.46
N TYR A 225 8.85 15.86 8.27
CA TYR A 225 7.42 15.82 8.52
C TYR A 225 6.99 16.97 9.43
N PRO A 226 5.99 17.80 9.06
CA PRO A 226 5.67 19.05 9.80
C PRO A 226 5.35 18.86 11.29
N GLU A 227 4.75 17.73 11.67
CA GLU A 227 4.43 17.45 13.07
C GLU A 227 5.63 16.95 13.88
N PHE A 228 6.67 16.48 13.22
CA PHE A 228 7.92 16.03 13.82
C PHE A 228 9.11 16.78 13.23
N PRO A 229 9.17 18.13 13.35
CA PRO A 229 10.18 18.96 12.70
C PRO A 229 11.61 18.70 13.21
N ASN A 230 11.72 18.06 14.36
CA ASN A 230 13.02 17.71 14.96
C ASN A 230 13.56 16.37 14.45
N ILE A 231 12.77 15.56 13.73
CA ILE A 231 13.25 14.31 13.12
C ILE A 231 13.82 14.67 11.74
N PRO A 232 15.15 14.50 11.52
CA PRO A 232 15.75 14.81 10.23
C PRO A 232 15.31 13.80 9.16
N THR A 233 15.44 14.19 7.89
CA THR A 233 15.32 13.23 6.81
C THR A 233 16.62 12.43 6.65
N ILE A 234 16.52 11.23 6.07
CA ILE A 234 17.70 10.44 5.68
C ILE A 234 18.52 11.21 4.65
N LYS A 235 17.83 11.93 3.74
CA LYS A 235 18.44 12.81 2.73
C LYS A 235 19.30 13.91 3.37
N GLU A 236 18.77 14.63 4.37
CA GLU A 236 19.53 15.66 5.12
C GLU A 236 20.71 15.08 5.92
N SER A 237 20.59 13.83 6.33
CA SER A 237 21.57 13.14 7.17
C SER A 237 22.74 12.54 6.38
N GLY A 238 22.99 13.01 5.15
CA GLY A 238 24.14 12.63 4.34
C GLY A 238 23.87 11.62 3.23
N TYR A 239 22.60 11.26 3.00
CA TYR A 239 22.19 10.30 1.96
C TYR A 239 21.23 10.94 0.96
N PRO A 240 21.68 11.90 0.12
CA PRO A 240 20.82 12.71 -0.74
C PRO A 240 20.03 11.89 -1.78
N ALA A 241 20.54 10.72 -2.16
CA ALA A 241 19.85 9.79 -3.07
C ALA A 241 18.68 9.05 -2.41
N TYR A 242 18.62 9.01 -1.08
CA TYR A 242 17.58 8.26 -0.37
C TYR A 242 16.33 9.11 -0.16
N VAL A 243 15.31 8.87 -0.99
CA VAL A 243 13.95 9.41 -0.80
C VAL A 243 12.96 8.29 -1.07
N ASN A 244 12.23 7.88 -0.05
CA ASN A 244 11.30 6.77 -0.13
C ASN A 244 9.95 7.12 0.52
N TYR A 245 8.86 6.78 -0.18
CA TYR A 245 7.49 6.91 0.31
C TYR A 245 6.78 5.56 0.23
N THR A 246 6.01 5.24 1.26
CA THR A 246 4.97 4.23 1.14
C THR A 246 3.74 4.85 0.47
N TRP A 247 2.99 4.07 -0.30
CA TRP A 247 1.76 4.55 -0.91
C TRP A 247 0.71 3.45 -0.98
N SER A 248 -0.53 3.85 -1.08
CA SER A 248 -1.68 2.97 -1.30
C SER A 248 -2.49 3.43 -2.49
N SER A 249 -3.12 2.47 -3.18
CA SER A 249 -4.01 2.70 -4.30
C SER A 249 -5.24 1.81 -4.23
N LEU A 250 -6.32 2.24 -4.86
CA LEU A 250 -7.45 1.38 -5.14
C LEU A 250 -7.30 0.83 -6.57
N SER A 251 -7.47 -0.48 -6.70
CA SER A 251 -7.42 -1.19 -7.99
C SER A 251 -8.55 -2.20 -8.07
N VAL A 252 -8.78 -2.70 -9.27
CA VAL A 252 -9.69 -3.81 -9.58
C VAL A 252 -8.97 -4.80 -10.47
N ARG A 253 -9.60 -5.95 -10.74
CA ARG A 253 -9.11 -6.88 -11.75
C ARG A 253 -9.02 -6.19 -13.13
N ALA A 254 -8.00 -6.52 -13.93
CA ALA A 254 -7.65 -5.79 -15.16
C ALA A 254 -8.77 -5.73 -16.20
N ASP A 255 -9.53 -6.82 -16.33
CA ASP A 255 -10.63 -6.98 -17.28
C ASP A 255 -12.00 -6.46 -16.76
N THR A 256 -12.01 -5.72 -15.63
CA THR A 256 -13.21 -5.01 -15.15
C THR A 256 -13.69 -4.01 -16.22
N PRO A 257 -15.01 -3.98 -16.56
CA PRO A 257 -15.56 -3.11 -17.58
C PRO A 257 -15.21 -1.62 -17.40
N PRO A 258 -15.00 -0.87 -18.49
CA PRO A 258 -14.62 0.53 -18.43
C PRO A 258 -15.63 1.46 -17.73
N ASP A 259 -16.92 1.21 -17.90
CA ASP A 259 -18.00 1.97 -17.25
C ASP A 259 -18.03 1.78 -15.74
N VAL A 260 -17.75 0.55 -15.26
CA VAL A 260 -17.61 0.23 -13.85
C VAL A 260 -16.39 0.93 -13.26
N THR A 261 -15.26 0.86 -13.96
CA THR A 261 -14.01 1.51 -13.48
C THR A 261 -14.14 3.03 -13.48
N ALA A 262 -14.81 3.63 -14.47
CA ALA A 262 -15.09 5.06 -14.50
C ALA A 262 -15.97 5.48 -13.30
N LYS A 263 -17.03 4.73 -13.01
CA LYS A 263 -17.92 5.01 -11.87
C LYS A 263 -17.20 4.94 -10.53
N LEU A 264 -16.31 3.97 -10.35
CA LEU A 264 -15.46 3.86 -9.14
C LEU A 264 -14.50 5.05 -9.04
N ALA A 265 -13.86 5.46 -10.14
CA ALA A 265 -12.97 6.60 -10.18
C ALA A 265 -13.71 7.91 -9.84
N ASP A 266 -14.88 8.14 -10.44
CA ASP A 266 -15.71 9.31 -10.14
C ASP A 266 -16.17 9.34 -8.69
N ALA A 267 -16.52 8.18 -8.12
CA ALA A 267 -16.88 8.09 -6.71
C ALA A 267 -15.70 8.45 -5.80
N LEU A 268 -14.48 7.98 -6.08
CA LEU A 268 -13.30 8.36 -5.34
C LEU A 268 -12.98 9.85 -5.46
N GLN A 269 -13.13 10.47 -6.65
CA GLN A 269 -12.93 11.92 -6.81
C GLN A 269 -13.90 12.73 -5.94
N LYS A 270 -15.11 12.21 -5.69
CA LYS A 270 -16.04 12.84 -4.73
C LYS A 270 -15.56 12.64 -3.29
N VAL A 271 -15.07 11.44 -2.94
CA VAL A 271 -14.51 11.16 -1.60
C VAL A 271 -13.33 12.09 -1.30
N PHE A 272 -12.42 12.31 -2.25
CA PHE A 272 -11.25 13.18 -2.04
C PHE A 272 -11.61 14.63 -1.72
N LYS A 273 -12.77 15.11 -2.17
CA LYS A 273 -13.26 16.46 -1.91
C LYS A 273 -14.01 16.63 -0.57
N GLN A 274 -14.23 15.54 0.16
CA GLN A 274 -14.95 15.60 1.45
C GLN A 274 -14.07 16.16 2.55
N GLN A 275 -14.64 16.93 3.47
CA GLN A 275 -13.94 17.43 4.66
C GLN A 275 -13.40 16.27 5.51
N ALA A 276 -14.17 15.17 5.64
CA ALA A 276 -13.74 13.97 6.34
C ALA A 276 -12.41 13.41 5.82
N THR A 277 -12.17 13.51 4.49
CA THR A 277 -10.92 13.06 3.87
C THR A 277 -9.74 13.98 4.23
N ALA A 278 -9.95 15.30 4.23
CA ALA A 278 -8.93 16.25 4.67
C ALA A 278 -8.58 16.05 6.16
N ASP A 279 -9.58 15.84 6.99
CA ASP A 279 -9.39 15.56 8.42
C ASP A 279 -8.68 14.22 8.67
N PHE A 280 -9.03 13.20 7.87
CA PHE A 280 -8.37 11.90 7.94
C PHE A 280 -6.89 12.00 7.56
N THR A 281 -6.54 12.61 6.43
CA THR A 281 -5.14 12.73 5.98
C THR A 281 -4.28 13.50 6.98
N LYS A 282 -4.84 14.56 7.57
CA LYS A 282 -4.17 15.31 8.63
C LYS A 282 -3.92 14.45 9.89
N ARG A 283 -4.95 13.69 10.34
CA ARG A 283 -4.80 12.79 11.51
C ARG A 283 -3.88 11.62 11.22
N ALA A 284 -4.04 11.00 10.05
CA ALA A 284 -3.26 9.86 9.61
C ALA A 284 -1.85 10.23 9.16
N LYS A 285 -1.51 11.52 9.05
CA LYS A 285 -0.19 12.03 8.66
C LYS A 285 0.28 11.49 7.31
N VAL A 286 -0.63 11.43 6.38
CA VAL A 286 -0.39 11.00 5.00
C VAL A 286 -0.77 12.12 4.04
N GLU A 287 -0.13 12.12 2.89
CA GLU A 287 -0.50 13.00 1.78
C GLU A 287 -1.52 12.33 0.88
N MET A 288 -2.51 13.08 0.44
CA MET A 288 -3.47 12.63 -0.56
C MET A 288 -2.80 12.56 -1.93
N MET A 289 -2.96 11.43 -2.63
CA MET A 289 -2.50 11.30 -4.02
C MET A 289 -3.59 11.74 -5.02
N ALA A 290 -4.85 11.36 -4.78
CA ALA A 290 -6.02 11.75 -5.58
C ALA A 290 -5.82 11.63 -7.11
N PHE A 291 -5.06 10.63 -7.54
CA PHE A 291 -4.70 10.44 -8.94
C PHE A 291 -5.89 9.92 -9.75
N THR A 292 -5.97 10.31 -11.01
CA THR A 292 -6.80 9.63 -12.00
C THR A 292 -6.24 8.23 -12.29
N PRO A 293 -7.02 7.33 -12.91
CA PRO A 293 -6.52 6.00 -13.30
C PRO A 293 -5.25 6.07 -14.16
N ALA A 294 -5.19 7.02 -15.11
CA ALA A 294 -4.04 7.19 -16.00
C ALA A 294 -2.80 7.71 -15.26
N GLU A 295 -2.98 8.67 -14.35
CA GLU A 295 -1.89 9.18 -13.51
C GLU A 295 -1.35 8.09 -12.59
N MET A 296 -2.22 7.25 -12.02
CA MET A 296 -1.81 6.15 -11.15
C MET A 296 -1.05 5.07 -11.92
N ASP A 297 -1.51 4.69 -13.13
CA ASP A 297 -0.78 3.73 -13.98
C ASP A 297 0.63 4.27 -14.35
N LYS A 298 0.72 5.52 -14.76
CA LYS A 298 2.00 6.18 -15.05
C LYS A 298 2.92 6.21 -13.84
N PHE A 299 2.38 6.58 -12.67
CA PHE A 299 3.12 6.61 -11.41
C PHE A 299 3.64 5.23 -11.03
N GLN A 300 2.80 4.20 -11.08
CA GLN A 300 3.17 2.83 -10.73
C GLN A 300 4.29 2.29 -11.63
N ARG A 301 4.21 2.52 -12.95
CA ARG A 301 5.26 2.11 -13.91
C ARG A 301 6.58 2.82 -13.60
N ALA A 302 6.55 4.11 -13.33
CA ALA A 302 7.74 4.87 -12.96
C ALA A 302 8.37 4.38 -11.64
N GLU A 303 7.54 4.03 -10.66
CA GLU A 303 8.00 3.47 -9.38
C GLU A 303 8.64 2.09 -9.54
N ILE A 304 8.05 1.20 -10.36
CA ILE A 304 8.65 -0.12 -10.66
C ILE A 304 10.04 0.07 -11.31
N GLU A 305 10.13 0.96 -12.30
CA GLU A 305 11.41 1.21 -12.98
C GLU A 305 12.46 1.83 -12.03
N ARG A 306 12.05 2.79 -11.19
CA ARG A 306 12.92 3.40 -10.19
C ARG A 306 13.43 2.37 -9.19
N LEU A 307 12.52 1.56 -8.62
CA LEU A 307 12.88 0.53 -7.63
C LEU A 307 13.71 -0.60 -8.25
N LYS A 308 13.46 -0.94 -9.52
CA LYS A 308 14.28 -1.91 -10.22
C LYS A 308 15.75 -1.45 -10.33
N LYS A 309 15.98 -0.19 -10.72
CA LYS A 309 17.34 0.39 -10.75
C LYS A 309 17.99 0.35 -9.36
N THR A 310 17.21 0.63 -8.30
CA THR A 310 17.68 0.54 -6.91
C THR A 310 18.03 -0.90 -6.52
N ALA A 311 17.17 -1.86 -6.83
CA ALA A 311 17.40 -3.27 -6.54
C ALA A 311 18.63 -3.81 -7.28
N ASP A 312 18.75 -3.49 -8.56
CA ASP A 312 19.91 -3.89 -9.39
C ASP A 312 21.23 -3.32 -8.82
N ALA A 313 21.23 -2.03 -8.40
CA ALA A 313 22.41 -1.39 -7.82
C ALA A 313 22.79 -2.00 -6.46
N ALA A 314 21.81 -2.35 -5.63
CA ALA A 314 22.03 -3.00 -4.33
C ALA A 314 22.25 -4.53 -4.44
N GLY A 315 22.28 -5.10 -5.65
CA GLY A 315 22.46 -6.54 -5.86
C GLY A 315 21.31 -7.41 -5.38
N ILE A 316 20.12 -6.81 -5.17
CA ILE A 316 18.91 -7.51 -4.70
C ILE A 316 18.36 -8.36 -5.86
N LYS A 317 18.13 -9.64 -5.58
CA LYS A 317 17.56 -10.59 -6.54
C LYS A 317 16.31 -11.23 -5.98
N PRO A 318 15.36 -11.65 -6.84
CA PRO A 318 14.22 -12.44 -6.40
C PRO A 318 14.66 -13.76 -5.73
N GLU A 319 14.13 -14.04 -4.57
CA GLU A 319 14.35 -15.24 -3.76
C GLU A 319 13.14 -16.16 -3.75
#